data_67334c919fe518173fc0975fb372b923
#
_entry.id   67334c919fe518173fc0975fb372b923
#
_cell.length_a   1.000
_cell.length_b   1.000
_cell.length_c   1.000
_cell.angle_alpha   90.00
_cell.angle_beta   90.00
_cell.angle_gamma   90.00
#
_symmetry.space_group_name_H-M   'P 1'
#
loop_
_entity.id
_entity.type
_entity.pdbx_description
1 polymer ?
#
loop_
_entity_poly.entity_id
_entity_poly.type
_entity_poly.pdbx_seq_one_letter_code
_entity_poly.pdbx_strand_id
1 'polypeptide(L)'
;MADRIFGDLQPRTQIVRGRTQIVRGRTIVIGLGNPLLGDDGVGWRVADEVEGLLRTDRESGGQTPTVEIERLGVGGLRLMECLTGYESAILVDAAEFRDRPIGEVRSCSLGELEDYAAGHLDSTHDASLRTALALGRRLGASLPENIHAVMVQAHRTDEFSEELSPEVADAVPVAVSAVMSLLMANT
;
A
#
# COMPACT_ATOMS: atom_id res chain seq x y z
N MET A 1 8.62 26.46 5.43
CA MET A 1 7.42 26.25 6.27
C MET A 1 6.98 24.76 6.26
N ALA A 2 7.71 23.89 5.53
CA ALA A 2 7.47 22.43 5.47
C ALA A 2 8.06 21.61 6.64
N ASP A 3 8.94 22.20 7.46
CA ASP A 3 9.67 21.50 8.54
C ASP A 3 8.87 21.25 9.84
N ARG A 4 7.60 21.66 9.91
CA ARG A 4 6.81 21.53 11.16
C ARG A 4 5.80 20.38 11.18
N ILE A 5 5.63 19.64 10.09
CA ILE A 5 4.62 18.54 10.02
C ILE A 5 5.24 17.19 10.38
N PHE A 6 6.57 17.06 10.35
CA PHE A 6 7.27 15.79 10.59
C PHE A 6 8.05 15.70 11.91
N GLY A 7 7.84 16.66 12.83
CA GLY A 7 8.47 16.64 14.14
C GLY A 7 7.77 15.68 15.10
N ASP A 8 8.49 14.67 15.59
CA ASP A 8 8.18 13.80 16.74
C ASP A 8 7.33 12.54 16.55
N LEU A 9 7.20 11.98 15.35
CA LEU A 9 6.80 10.58 15.22
C LEU A 9 8.03 9.67 15.24
N GLN A 10 8.36 9.14 16.42
CA GLN A 10 9.36 8.07 16.55
C GLN A 10 8.78 6.81 15.89
N PRO A 11 9.26 6.40 14.70
CA PRO A 11 8.68 5.26 14.01
C PRO A 11 9.12 3.95 14.67
N ARG A 12 8.16 3.14 15.11
CA ARG A 12 8.38 1.70 15.32
C ARG A 12 8.42 0.93 13.98
N THR A 13 8.74 1.63 12.89
CA THR A 13 8.77 1.05 11.54
C THR A 13 10.14 0.46 11.29
N GLN A 14 10.24 -0.87 11.18
CA GLN A 14 11.42 -1.50 10.60
C GLN A 14 11.31 -1.41 9.07
N ILE A 15 11.93 -0.38 8.49
CA ILE A 15 12.10 -0.29 7.04
C ILE A 15 13.20 -1.28 6.67
N VAL A 16 12.83 -2.39 6.05
CA VAL A 16 13.81 -3.30 5.42
C VAL A 16 14.33 -2.59 4.17
N ARG A 17 15.62 -2.22 4.18
CA ARG A 17 16.26 -1.47 3.10
C ARG A 17 16.48 -2.37 1.88
N GLY A 18 15.53 -2.35 0.92
CA GLY A 18 15.78 -2.73 -0.46
C GLY A 18 16.29 -1.51 -1.25
N ARG A 19 17.10 -1.71 -2.29
CA ARG A 19 17.58 -0.62 -3.17
C ARG A 19 16.38 0.06 -3.82
N THR A 20 16.14 1.32 -3.49
CA THR A 20 15.12 2.17 -4.11
C THR A 20 15.56 2.49 -5.54
N GLN A 21 14.84 2.01 -6.54
CA GLN A 21 15.01 2.45 -7.93
C GLN A 21 14.13 3.68 -8.16
N ILE A 22 14.69 4.69 -8.80
CA ILE A 22 14.01 5.93 -9.16
C ILE A 22 12.98 5.62 -10.24
N VAL A 23 11.72 5.90 -9.94
CA VAL A 23 10.60 5.71 -10.86
C VAL A 23 10.31 7.05 -11.57
N ARG A 24 10.53 7.07 -12.89
CA ARG A 24 10.07 8.15 -13.76
C ARG A 24 8.88 7.62 -14.53
N GLY A 25 7.64 8.05 -14.19
CA GLY A 25 6.47 7.61 -14.90
C GLY A 25 5.17 7.68 -14.11
N ARG A 26 4.07 7.17 -14.69
CA ARG A 26 2.76 7.13 -14.04
C ARG A 26 2.79 6.14 -12.85
N THR A 27 2.49 6.65 -11.68
CA THR A 27 2.40 5.87 -10.45
C THR A 27 0.95 5.76 -9.99
N ILE A 28 0.56 4.57 -9.54
CA ILE A 28 -0.74 4.33 -8.89
C ILE A 28 -0.53 3.86 -7.46
N VAL A 29 -1.36 4.38 -6.54
CA VAL A 29 -1.51 3.86 -5.17
C VAL A 29 -2.88 3.18 -5.09
N ILE A 30 -2.92 1.96 -4.62
CA ILE A 30 -4.17 1.19 -4.49
C ILE A 30 -4.34 0.75 -3.05
N GLY A 31 -5.40 1.24 -2.40
CA GLY A 31 -5.87 0.71 -1.12
C GLY A 31 -6.73 -0.53 -1.38
N LEU A 32 -6.29 -1.68 -0.87
CA LEU A 32 -6.99 -2.94 -0.95
C LEU A 32 -7.84 -3.18 0.30
N GLY A 33 -8.83 -4.07 0.20
CA GLY A 33 -9.67 -4.51 1.30
C GLY A 33 -11.12 -4.03 1.19
N ASN A 34 -11.92 -4.40 2.16
CA ASN A 34 -13.34 -4.05 2.23
C ASN A 34 -13.61 -3.15 3.45
N PRO A 35 -14.02 -1.87 3.27
CA PRO A 35 -14.24 -0.94 4.37
C PRO A 35 -15.40 -1.31 5.30
N LEU A 36 -16.17 -2.36 4.97
CA LEU A 36 -17.26 -2.88 5.81
C LEU A 36 -16.81 -4.06 6.69
N LEU A 37 -15.55 -4.48 6.59
CA LEU A 37 -15.02 -5.64 7.31
C LEU A 37 -13.90 -5.25 8.29
N GLY A 38 -14.18 -4.27 9.16
CA GLY A 38 -13.26 -3.86 10.23
C GLY A 38 -11.88 -3.48 9.71
N ASP A 39 -10.85 -4.17 10.20
CA ASP A 39 -9.45 -3.84 9.87
C ASP A 39 -9.08 -4.08 8.41
N ASP A 40 -9.86 -4.88 7.67
CA ASP A 40 -9.69 -5.07 6.22
C ASP A 40 -9.83 -3.73 5.45
N GLY A 41 -10.56 -2.76 6.01
CA GLY A 41 -10.72 -1.43 5.45
C GLY A 41 -9.50 -0.51 5.57
N VAL A 42 -8.42 -0.93 6.22
CA VAL A 42 -7.26 -0.05 6.49
C VAL A 42 -6.60 0.46 5.21
N GLY A 43 -6.53 -0.36 4.15
CA GLY A 43 -5.95 0.06 2.87
C GLY A 43 -6.71 1.25 2.26
N TRP A 44 -8.04 1.25 2.33
CA TRP A 44 -8.87 2.35 1.86
C TRP A 44 -8.67 3.61 2.70
N ARG A 45 -8.58 3.46 4.02
CA ARG A 45 -8.36 4.59 4.93
C ARG A 45 -7.02 5.28 4.67
N VAL A 46 -5.96 4.51 4.45
CA VAL A 46 -4.65 5.04 4.09
C VAL A 46 -4.69 5.74 2.72
N ALA A 47 -5.36 5.15 1.73
CA ALA A 47 -5.51 5.75 0.40
C ALA A 47 -6.24 7.10 0.46
N ASP A 48 -7.31 7.22 1.29
CA ASP A 48 -8.05 8.48 1.50
C ASP A 48 -7.15 9.58 2.07
N GLU A 49 -6.34 9.26 3.07
CA GLU A 49 -5.43 10.23 3.69
C GLU A 49 -4.30 10.65 2.75
N VAL A 50 -3.70 9.71 2.01
CA VAL A 50 -2.70 10.01 0.99
C VAL A 50 -3.27 10.93 -0.08
N GLU A 51 -4.48 10.66 -0.58
CA GLU A 51 -5.16 11.51 -1.57
C GLU A 51 -5.37 12.93 -1.04
N GLY A 52 -5.81 13.05 0.22
CA GLY A 52 -5.98 14.34 0.87
C GLY A 52 -4.68 15.15 0.96
N LEU A 53 -3.58 14.51 1.33
CA LEU A 53 -2.26 15.14 1.41
C LEU A 53 -1.76 15.60 0.02
N LEU A 54 -1.87 14.74 -0.99
CA LEU A 54 -1.44 15.05 -2.36
C LEU A 54 -2.27 16.21 -2.96
N ARG A 55 -3.57 16.26 -2.66
CA ARG A 55 -4.43 17.38 -3.06
C ARG A 55 -3.99 18.69 -2.42
N THR A 56 -3.77 18.68 -1.12
CA THR A 56 -3.33 19.87 -0.36
C THR A 56 -1.99 20.40 -0.88
N ASP A 57 -1.04 19.51 -1.18
CA ASP A 57 0.24 19.89 -1.76
C ASP A 57 0.08 20.57 -3.12
N ARG A 58 -0.73 20.00 -4.01
CA ARG A 58 -1.00 20.59 -5.34
C ARG A 58 -1.66 21.97 -5.23
N GLU A 59 -2.65 22.13 -4.35
CA GLU A 59 -3.34 23.42 -4.10
C GLU A 59 -2.35 24.48 -3.56
N SER A 60 -1.33 24.07 -2.84
CA SER A 60 -0.27 24.92 -2.30
C SER A 60 0.87 25.22 -3.31
N GLY A 61 0.77 24.75 -4.54
CA GLY A 61 1.79 24.93 -5.59
C GLY A 61 2.96 23.96 -5.49
N GLY A 62 2.81 22.87 -4.75
CA GLY A 62 3.79 21.78 -4.67
C GLY A 62 3.97 21.08 -6.02
N GLN A 63 5.12 20.45 -6.20
CA GLN A 63 5.49 19.71 -7.41
C GLN A 63 5.38 18.20 -7.21
N THR A 64 4.36 17.75 -6.47
CA THR A 64 4.14 16.32 -6.29
C THR A 64 3.88 15.63 -7.62
N PRO A 65 4.49 14.47 -7.90
CA PRO A 65 4.26 13.73 -9.14
C PRO A 65 2.76 13.40 -9.31
N THR A 66 2.36 13.21 -10.57
CA THR A 66 0.99 12.79 -10.86
C THR A 66 0.81 11.34 -10.38
N VAL A 67 0.11 11.18 -9.28
CA VAL A 67 -0.23 9.88 -8.68
C VAL A 67 -1.73 9.69 -8.80
N GLU A 68 -2.14 8.53 -9.28
CA GLU A 68 -3.54 8.11 -9.26
C GLU A 68 -3.80 7.26 -8.00
N ILE A 69 -4.95 7.46 -7.38
CA ILE A 69 -5.34 6.76 -6.15
C ILE A 69 -6.60 5.95 -6.45
N GLU A 70 -6.56 4.66 -6.17
CA GLU A 70 -7.68 3.74 -6.35
C GLU A 70 -7.96 2.95 -5.07
N ARG A 71 -9.19 2.44 -4.96
CA ARG A 71 -9.66 1.61 -3.85
C ARG A 71 -10.34 0.38 -4.40
N LEU A 72 -9.87 -0.79 -4.02
CA LEU A 72 -10.37 -2.05 -4.55
C LEU A 72 -10.73 -3.01 -3.42
N GLY A 73 -11.96 -3.51 -3.45
CA GLY A 73 -12.42 -4.60 -2.57
C GLY A 73 -12.19 -5.99 -3.13
N VAL A 74 -11.45 -6.11 -4.23
CA VAL A 74 -11.22 -7.37 -4.93
C VAL A 74 -9.79 -7.44 -5.46
N GLY A 75 -9.22 -8.65 -5.49
CA GLY A 75 -7.89 -8.93 -6.01
C GLY A 75 -7.88 -9.51 -7.44
N GLY A 76 -6.83 -10.23 -7.76
CA GLY A 76 -6.72 -11.02 -8.98
C GLY A 76 -6.72 -10.19 -10.26
N LEU A 77 -7.55 -10.60 -11.22
CA LEU A 77 -7.61 -9.99 -12.56
C LEU A 77 -8.01 -8.51 -12.52
N ARG A 78 -8.91 -8.13 -11.61
CA ARG A 78 -9.34 -6.73 -11.50
C ARG A 78 -8.20 -5.83 -11.03
N LEU A 79 -7.41 -6.29 -10.05
CA LEU A 79 -6.22 -5.58 -9.60
C LEU A 79 -5.18 -5.47 -10.73
N MET A 80 -4.95 -6.56 -11.49
CA MET A 80 -4.08 -6.53 -12.66
C MET A 80 -4.55 -5.52 -13.72
N GLU A 81 -5.85 -5.44 -13.99
CA GLU A 81 -6.43 -4.46 -14.92
C GLU A 81 -6.14 -3.03 -14.46
N CYS A 82 -6.34 -2.73 -13.18
CA CYS A 82 -6.04 -1.41 -12.60
C CYS A 82 -4.55 -1.05 -12.66
N LEU A 83 -3.66 -2.03 -12.61
CA LEU A 83 -2.21 -1.83 -12.73
C LEU A 83 -1.75 -1.59 -14.17
N THR A 84 -2.60 -1.87 -15.18
CA THR A 84 -2.18 -1.77 -16.58
C THR A 84 -1.95 -0.32 -16.99
N GLY A 85 -0.79 -0.05 -17.61
CA GLY A 85 -0.40 1.28 -18.12
C GLY A 85 0.32 2.16 -17.11
N TYR A 86 0.60 1.65 -15.90
CA TYR A 86 1.45 2.30 -14.91
C TYR A 86 2.86 1.72 -14.93
N GLU A 87 3.84 2.53 -14.58
CA GLU A 87 5.25 2.11 -14.46
C GLU A 87 5.58 1.66 -13.04
N SER A 88 4.83 2.19 -12.08
CA SER A 88 4.99 1.85 -10.66
C SER A 88 3.66 1.78 -9.95
N ALA A 89 3.62 0.94 -8.92
CA ALA A 89 2.45 0.80 -8.06
C ALA A 89 2.85 0.67 -6.59
N ILE A 90 2.00 1.22 -5.72
CA ILE A 90 2.06 1.00 -4.27
C ILE A 90 0.73 0.40 -3.86
N LEU A 91 0.76 -0.81 -3.30
CA LEU A 91 -0.41 -1.50 -2.77
C LEU A 91 -0.43 -1.31 -1.27
N VAL A 92 -1.59 -0.98 -0.70
CA VAL A 92 -1.78 -0.87 0.74
C VAL A 92 -2.85 -1.86 1.15
N ASP A 93 -2.55 -2.74 2.10
CA ASP A 93 -3.44 -3.83 2.48
C ASP A 93 -3.33 -4.18 3.97
N ALA A 94 -4.38 -4.78 4.53
CA ALA A 94 -4.31 -5.51 5.79
C ALA A 94 -3.59 -6.85 5.58
N ALA A 95 -2.83 -7.29 6.57
CA ALA A 95 -2.19 -8.60 6.51
C ALA A 95 -2.09 -9.24 7.90
N GLU A 96 -2.20 -10.56 7.93
CA GLU A 96 -1.93 -11.34 9.13
C GLU A 96 -0.55 -11.97 9.06
N PHE A 97 0.39 -11.45 9.86
CA PHE A 97 1.71 -12.03 10.05
C PHE A 97 1.75 -12.75 11.39
N ARG A 98 2.26 -13.97 11.42
CA ARG A 98 2.45 -14.69 12.67
C ARG A 98 3.43 -13.96 13.58
N ASP A 99 3.12 -13.94 14.88
CA ASP A 99 3.99 -13.40 15.94
C ASP A 99 4.35 -11.91 15.78
N ARG A 100 3.44 -11.11 15.20
CA ARG A 100 3.61 -9.67 15.07
C ARG A 100 2.53 -8.90 15.83
N PRO A 101 2.89 -7.76 16.43
CA PRO A 101 1.91 -6.92 17.11
C PRO A 101 0.94 -6.29 16.10
N ILE A 102 -0.35 -6.24 16.48
CA ILE A 102 -1.37 -5.54 15.69
C ILE A 102 -0.96 -4.08 15.50
N GLY A 103 -1.20 -3.54 14.32
CA GLY A 103 -0.79 -2.19 13.94
C GLY A 103 0.68 -2.07 13.50
N GLU A 104 1.46 -3.16 13.45
CA GLU A 104 2.79 -3.10 12.85
C GLU A 104 2.67 -2.81 11.35
N VAL A 105 3.39 -1.78 10.87
CA VAL A 105 3.43 -1.42 9.45
C VAL A 105 4.72 -1.93 8.82
N ARG A 106 4.60 -2.60 7.69
CA ARG A 106 5.73 -3.11 6.90
C ARG A 106 5.66 -2.63 5.47
N SER A 107 6.81 -2.28 4.90
CA SER A 107 6.94 -1.93 3.50
C SER A 107 8.00 -2.82 2.85
N CYS A 108 7.67 -3.42 1.70
CA CYS A 108 8.56 -4.29 0.94
C CYS A 108 8.24 -4.22 -0.56
N SER A 109 9.16 -4.65 -1.40
CA SER A 109 8.86 -4.91 -2.81
C SER A 109 7.98 -6.15 -2.95
N LEU A 110 7.24 -6.27 -4.05
CA LEU A 110 6.42 -7.45 -4.31
C LEU A 110 7.25 -8.73 -4.40
N GLY A 111 8.52 -8.64 -4.86
CA GLY A 111 9.45 -9.78 -4.87
C GLY A 111 9.85 -10.25 -3.48
N GLU A 112 10.10 -9.30 -2.56
CA GLU A 112 10.42 -9.61 -1.15
C GLU A 112 9.20 -10.16 -0.40
N LEU A 113 7.98 -9.78 -0.79
CA LEU A 113 6.76 -10.33 -0.23
C LEU A 113 6.69 -11.86 -0.42
N GLU A 114 7.34 -12.40 -1.48
CA GLU A 114 7.44 -13.85 -1.72
C GLU A 114 8.14 -14.61 -0.60
N ASP A 115 9.23 -14.06 -0.09
CA ASP A 115 9.99 -14.68 0.99
C ASP A 115 9.21 -14.65 2.32
N TYR A 116 8.37 -13.62 2.51
CA TYR A 116 7.50 -13.50 3.68
C TYR A 116 6.23 -14.37 3.56
N ALA A 117 5.68 -14.51 2.35
CA ALA A 117 4.46 -15.30 2.09
C ALA A 117 4.70 -16.82 2.14
N ALA A 118 5.91 -17.29 1.93
CA ALA A 118 6.25 -18.71 1.87
C ALA A 118 5.94 -19.51 3.15
N GLY A 119 5.37 -18.89 4.17
CA GLY A 119 4.94 -19.58 5.39
C GLY A 119 4.07 -18.75 6.35
N HIS A 120 3.70 -17.51 6.03
CA HIS A 120 3.19 -16.58 7.03
C HIS A 120 2.10 -15.60 6.57
N LEU A 121 1.64 -15.63 5.33
CA LEU A 121 0.60 -14.75 4.81
C LEU A 121 -0.64 -15.57 4.41
N ASP A 122 -1.75 -15.33 5.08
CA ASP A 122 -3.09 -15.76 4.67
C ASP A 122 -3.85 -14.61 4.00
N SER A 123 -3.21 -13.94 3.03
CA SER A 123 -3.92 -13.00 2.17
C SER A 123 -4.36 -13.71 0.89
N THR A 124 -5.65 -13.92 0.76
CA THR A 124 -6.27 -14.49 -0.46
C THR A 124 -6.02 -13.62 -1.69
N HIS A 125 -5.73 -12.34 -1.50
CA HIS A 125 -5.45 -11.39 -2.58
C HIS A 125 -4.06 -11.58 -3.21
N ASP A 126 -3.07 -12.01 -2.45
CA ASP A 126 -1.67 -12.07 -2.90
C ASP A 126 -1.40 -13.22 -3.88
N ALA A 127 -1.85 -14.43 -3.58
CA ALA A 127 -1.68 -15.57 -4.50
C ALA A 127 -2.42 -15.35 -5.83
N SER A 128 -3.58 -14.68 -5.80
CA SER A 128 -4.35 -14.33 -7.00
C SER A 128 -3.68 -13.22 -7.81
N LEU A 129 -3.04 -12.22 -7.15
CA LEU A 129 -2.35 -11.13 -7.82
C LEU A 129 -1.15 -11.63 -8.64
N ARG A 130 -0.31 -12.47 -8.09
CA ARG A 130 0.88 -13.01 -8.80
C ARG A 130 0.49 -13.78 -10.04
N THR A 131 -0.50 -14.65 -9.91
CA THR A 131 -1.04 -15.41 -11.04
C THR A 131 -1.59 -14.46 -12.11
N ALA A 132 -2.32 -13.43 -11.71
CA ALA A 132 -2.87 -12.44 -12.61
C ALA A 132 -1.78 -11.62 -13.31
N LEU A 133 -0.76 -11.16 -12.58
CA LEU A 133 0.39 -10.43 -13.17
C LEU A 133 1.18 -11.31 -14.15
N ALA A 134 1.43 -12.57 -13.79
CA ALA A 134 2.11 -13.52 -14.69
C ALA A 134 1.30 -13.76 -15.98
N LEU A 135 -0.01 -13.92 -15.85
CA LEU A 135 -0.90 -14.06 -16.99
C LEU A 135 -0.92 -12.79 -17.83
N GLY A 136 -1.09 -11.61 -17.21
CA GLY A 136 -1.11 -10.32 -17.90
C GLY A 136 0.17 -10.09 -18.71
N ARG A 137 1.35 -10.35 -18.12
CA ARG A 137 2.64 -10.24 -18.84
C ARG A 137 2.71 -11.19 -20.04
N ARG A 138 2.23 -12.42 -19.90
CA ARG A 138 2.17 -13.39 -21.01
C ARG A 138 1.23 -12.96 -22.14
N LEU A 139 0.18 -12.22 -21.80
CA LEU A 139 -0.78 -11.64 -22.76
C LEU A 139 -0.31 -10.30 -23.34
N GLY A 140 0.86 -9.80 -22.94
CA GLY A 140 1.42 -8.55 -23.42
C GLY A 140 0.86 -7.29 -22.76
N ALA A 141 0.24 -7.40 -21.59
CA ALA A 141 -0.20 -6.24 -20.82
C ALA A 141 1.03 -5.44 -20.32
N SER A 142 0.95 -4.10 -20.45
CA SER A 142 1.94 -3.18 -19.88
C SER A 142 1.70 -3.03 -18.39
N LEU A 143 2.40 -3.83 -17.60
CA LEU A 143 2.27 -3.87 -16.13
C LEU A 143 3.48 -3.24 -15.45
N PRO A 144 3.32 -2.64 -14.25
CA PRO A 144 4.42 -2.01 -13.55
C PRO A 144 5.54 -3.02 -13.24
N GLU A 145 6.78 -2.55 -13.43
CA GLU A 145 7.97 -3.32 -13.04
C GLU A 145 8.25 -3.19 -11.54
N ASN A 146 7.93 -2.01 -10.98
CA ASN A 146 8.14 -1.73 -9.57
C ASN A 146 6.79 -1.70 -8.84
N ILE A 147 6.55 -2.73 -8.06
CA ILE A 147 5.38 -2.83 -7.18
C ILE A 147 5.88 -2.94 -5.74
N HIS A 148 5.46 -1.99 -4.90
CA HIS A 148 5.70 -1.99 -3.47
C HIS A 148 4.40 -2.32 -2.73
N ALA A 149 4.52 -3.01 -1.60
CA ALA A 149 3.42 -3.26 -0.68
C ALA A 149 3.68 -2.55 0.64
N VAL A 150 2.67 -1.88 1.17
CA VAL A 150 2.62 -1.35 2.54
C VAL A 150 1.52 -2.13 3.25
N MET A 151 1.94 -3.00 4.17
CA MET A 151 1.06 -3.93 4.86
C MET A 151 0.89 -3.50 6.31
N VAL A 152 -0.35 -3.51 6.80
CA VAL A 152 -0.68 -3.23 8.20
C VAL A 152 -1.11 -4.52 8.86
N GLN A 153 -0.42 -4.90 9.96
CA GLN A 153 -0.79 -6.07 10.74
C GLN A 153 -2.18 -5.90 11.34
N ALA A 154 -3.10 -6.77 10.97
CA ALA A 154 -4.50 -6.75 11.38
C ALA A 154 -4.97 -8.16 11.79
N HIS A 155 -6.13 -8.28 12.42
CA HIS A 155 -6.73 -9.57 12.76
C HIS A 155 -8.27 -9.58 12.69
N ARG A 156 -8.92 -8.42 12.58
CA ARG A 156 -10.38 -8.28 12.47
C ARG A 156 -10.79 -8.01 11.02
N THR A 157 -10.37 -8.87 10.13
CA THR A 157 -10.57 -8.71 8.67
C THR A 157 -11.83 -9.37 8.14
N ASP A 158 -12.60 -10.05 9.01
CA ASP A 158 -13.84 -10.77 8.71
C ASP A 158 -15.04 -10.29 9.55
N GLU A 159 -14.82 -9.34 10.47
CA GLU A 159 -15.88 -8.79 11.32
C GLU A 159 -16.60 -7.64 10.61
N PHE A 160 -17.93 -7.69 10.54
CA PHE A 160 -18.72 -6.61 9.96
C PHE A 160 -18.65 -5.35 10.84
N SER A 161 -17.84 -4.39 10.43
CA SER A 161 -17.60 -3.11 11.10
C SER A 161 -17.05 -2.10 10.11
N GLU A 162 -17.48 -0.85 10.19
CA GLU A 162 -16.87 0.27 9.46
C GLU A 162 -15.71 0.91 10.25
N GLU A 163 -15.48 0.46 11.48
CA GLU A 163 -14.45 1.00 12.36
C GLU A 163 -13.26 0.05 12.43
N LEU A 164 -12.07 0.61 12.28
CA LEU A 164 -10.80 -0.09 12.53
C LEU A 164 -10.63 -0.34 14.02
N SER A 165 -9.93 -1.41 14.38
CA SER A 165 -9.46 -1.58 15.76
C SER A 165 -8.53 -0.43 16.17
N PRO A 166 -8.43 -0.10 17.46
CA PRO A 166 -7.63 1.05 17.90
C PRO A 166 -6.17 0.98 17.43
N GLU A 167 -5.56 -0.20 17.50
CA GLU A 167 -4.17 -0.41 17.12
C GLU A 167 -3.95 -0.24 15.61
N VAL A 168 -4.91 -0.66 14.79
CA VAL A 168 -4.87 -0.49 13.33
C VAL A 168 -5.16 0.96 12.96
N ALA A 169 -6.10 1.61 13.65
CA ALA A 169 -6.36 3.05 13.46
C ALA A 169 -5.12 3.90 13.79
N ASP A 170 -4.41 3.59 14.88
CA ASP A 170 -3.16 4.26 15.26
C ASP A 170 -2.02 4.00 14.26
N ALA A 171 -2.09 2.93 13.49
CA ALA A 171 -1.11 2.59 12.45
C ALA A 171 -1.32 3.37 11.13
N VAL A 172 -2.53 3.91 10.88
CA VAL A 172 -2.82 4.62 9.61
C VAL A 172 -1.83 5.75 9.32
N PRO A 173 -1.50 6.67 10.24
CA PRO A 173 -0.52 7.74 9.98
C PRO A 173 0.88 7.19 9.61
N VAL A 174 1.26 6.05 10.20
CA VAL A 174 2.55 5.39 9.92
C VAL A 174 2.55 4.81 8.51
N ALA A 175 1.47 4.14 8.11
CA ALA A 175 1.29 3.60 6.77
C ALA A 175 1.25 4.72 5.71
N VAL A 176 0.54 5.83 5.97
CA VAL A 176 0.53 7.03 5.13
C VAL A 176 1.95 7.58 4.95
N SER A 177 2.71 7.72 6.04
CA SER A 177 4.11 8.17 5.98
C SER A 177 4.99 7.23 5.13
N ALA A 178 4.78 5.92 5.22
CA ALA A 178 5.49 4.93 4.41
C ALA A 178 5.16 5.10 2.92
N VAL A 179 3.88 5.25 2.56
CA VAL A 179 3.45 5.51 1.17
C VAL A 179 4.06 6.81 0.65
N MET A 180 3.96 7.91 1.41
CA MET A 180 4.53 9.20 1.01
C MET A 180 6.05 9.13 0.83
N SER A 181 6.75 8.39 1.69
CA SER A 181 8.20 8.17 1.57
C SER A 181 8.56 7.42 0.28
N LEU A 182 7.77 6.40 -0.10
CA LEU A 182 7.94 5.67 -1.35
C LEU A 182 7.69 6.59 -2.57
N LEU A 183 6.66 7.43 -2.53
CA LEU A 183 6.36 8.39 -3.58
C LEU A 183 7.48 9.43 -3.75
N MET A 184 8.05 9.95 -2.66
CA MET A 184 9.12 10.96 -2.68
C MET A 184 10.48 10.35 -3.07
N ALA A 185 10.76 9.11 -2.71
CA ALA A 185 11.98 8.41 -3.11
C ALA A 185 12.01 8.13 -4.62
N ASN A 186 10.86 8.22 -5.28
CA ASN A 186 10.63 7.97 -6.70
C ASN A 186 10.65 9.27 -7.53
N THR A 187 10.95 10.44 -6.94
CA THR A 187 11.08 11.74 -7.60
C THR A 187 12.54 12.12 -7.76
#